data_3c93720b04d0afa21c76e031bce6be4c
#
_entry.id   3c93720b04d0afa21c76e031bce6be4c
#
_cell.length_a   1.000
_cell.length_b   1.000
_cell.length_c   1.000
_cell.angle_alpha   90.00
_cell.angle_beta   90.00
_cell.angle_gamma   90.00
#
_symmetry.space_group_name_H-M   'P 1'
#
loop_
_entity.id
_entity.type
_entity.pdbx_description
1 polymer ?
#
loop_
_entity_poly.entity_id
_entity_poly.type
_entity_poly.pdbx_seq_one_letter_code
_entity_poly.pdbx_strand_id
1 'polypeptide(L)'
;VADLRREFLQLQGIVHPDKYPSGAAKQQAEALSARINEAYRTLSDPLQRAQYLLREMHGIDVTAEDASTKHALDANTLMEVMEVQETIEEVGASPEAEAEIDALKDENEVRIRGCVEALAGAFDRGDIEGARRECVKLRFWYSVGEGLREWEPGSTEIRLVHGS
;
A
#
# COMPACT_ATOMS: atom_id res chain seq x y z
N VAL A 1 -9.65 9.34 9.16
CA VAL A 1 -8.21 9.40 9.51
C VAL A 1 -7.94 10.41 10.62
N ALA A 2 -8.62 11.57 10.60
CA ALA A 2 -8.44 12.60 11.65
C ALA A 2 -8.80 12.07 13.06
N ASP A 3 -9.89 11.32 13.17
CA ASP A 3 -10.30 10.71 14.44
C ASP A 3 -9.33 9.63 14.90
N LEU A 4 -8.84 8.82 13.96
CA LEU A 4 -7.82 7.80 14.22
C LEU A 4 -6.54 8.44 14.76
N ARG A 5 -6.11 9.54 14.14
CA ARG A 5 -4.93 10.28 14.58
C ARG A 5 -5.10 10.84 16.00
N ARG A 6 -6.28 11.36 16.31
CA ARG A 6 -6.59 11.89 17.63
C ARG A 6 -6.47 10.80 18.69
N GLU A 7 -7.08 9.64 18.45
CA GLU A 7 -6.99 8.50 19.35
C GLU A 7 -5.56 8.00 19.52
N PHE A 8 -4.82 7.94 18.42
CA PHE A 8 -3.40 7.58 18.43
C PHE A 8 -2.60 8.50 19.35
N LEU A 9 -2.76 9.83 19.20
CA LEU A 9 -2.04 10.81 20.02
C LEU A 9 -2.43 10.72 21.49
N GLN A 10 -3.71 10.48 21.80
CA GLN A 10 -4.17 10.29 23.18
C GLN A 10 -3.55 9.05 23.81
N LEU A 11 -3.54 7.93 23.11
CA LEU A 11 -2.96 6.68 23.61
C LEU A 11 -1.45 6.80 23.80
N GLN A 12 -0.74 7.43 22.85
CA GLN A 12 0.70 7.66 23.00
C GLN A 12 1.01 8.54 24.20
N GLY A 13 0.16 9.54 24.47
CA GLY A 13 0.31 10.39 25.64
C GLY A 13 0.20 9.64 26.97
N ILE A 14 -0.58 8.55 27.00
CA ILE A 14 -0.76 7.72 28.19
C ILE A 14 0.41 6.75 28.40
N VAL A 15 0.89 6.10 27.32
CA VAL A 15 1.85 5.00 27.42
C VAL A 15 3.29 5.39 27.07
N HIS A 16 3.57 6.67 26.83
CA HIS A 16 4.91 7.10 26.40
C HIS A 16 5.96 6.66 27.44
N PRO A 17 7.06 5.99 26.98
CA PRO A 17 8.07 5.43 27.88
C PRO A 17 8.71 6.44 28.83
N ASP A 18 8.82 7.70 28.42
CA ASP A 18 9.42 8.77 29.24
C ASP A 18 8.64 9.05 30.53
N LYS A 19 7.37 8.61 30.63
CA LYS A 19 6.55 8.77 31.81
C LYS A 19 6.78 7.70 32.88
N TYR A 20 7.60 6.71 32.58
CA TYR A 20 7.81 5.56 33.45
C TYR A 20 9.28 5.46 33.85
N PRO A 21 9.58 5.09 35.08
CA PRO A 21 10.95 4.84 35.50
C PRO A 21 11.50 3.60 34.81
N SER A 22 12.82 3.45 34.77
CA SER A 22 13.46 2.28 34.21
C SER A 22 12.98 1.00 34.92
N GLY A 23 12.96 -0.11 34.16
CA GLY A 23 12.53 -1.41 34.66
C GLY A 23 11.33 -1.97 33.90
N ALA A 24 10.58 -2.88 34.51
CA ALA A 24 9.49 -3.61 33.87
C ALA A 24 8.37 -2.70 33.35
N ALA A 25 8.00 -1.66 34.11
CA ALA A 25 6.97 -0.72 33.71
C ALA A 25 7.35 0.05 32.45
N LYS A 26 8.61 0.47 32.33
CA LYS A 26 9.10 1.14 31.12
C LYS A 26 9.14 0.21 29.92
N GLN A 27 9.56 -1.05 30.11
CA GLN A 27 9.56 -2.05 29.04
C GLN A 27 8.15 -2.33 28.51
N GLN A 28 7.16 -2.42 29.41
CA GLN A 28 5.75 -2.59 29.02
C GLN A 28 5.24 -1.37 28.25
N ALA A 29 5.59 -0.17 28.69
CA ALA A 29 5.21 1.07 28.00
C ALA A 29 5.82 1.14 26.59
N GLU A 30 7.09 0.75 26.44
CA GLU A 30 7.77 0.68 25.13
C GLU A 30 7.06 -0.30 24.21
N ALA A 31 6.70 -1.49 24.69
CA ALA A 31 6.00 -2.50 23.90
C ALA A 31 4.62 -2.02 23.46
N LEU A 32 3.86 -1.39 24.35
CA LEU A 32 2.55 -0.83 24.05
C LEU A 32 2.65 0.32 23.03
N SER A 33 3.61 1.21 23.22
CA SER A 33 3.85 2.32 22.31
C SER A 33 4.16 1.82 20.90
N ALA A 34 4.99 0.79 20.76
CA ALA A 34 5.32 0.18 19.49
C ALA A 34 4.09 -0.44 18.81
N ARG A 35 3.23 -1.12 19.58
CA ARG A 35 1.98 -1.69 19.04
C ARG A 35 1.00 -0.62 18.59
N ILE A 36 0.89 0.47 19.32
CA ILE A 36 0.03 1.60 18.96
C ILE A 36 0.53 2.25 17.66
N ASN A 37 1.85 2.43 17.51
CA ASN A 37 2.46 2.95 16.29
C ASN A 37 2.16 2.04 15.09
N GLU A 38 2.32 0.74 15.26
CA GLU A 38 2.04 -0.24 14.21
C GLU A 38 0.57 -0.24 13.81
N ALA A 39 -0.34 -0.24 14.79
CA ALA A 39 -1.77 -0.18 14.54
C ALA A 39 -2.16 1.10 13.77
N TYR A 40 -1.60 2.23 14.16
CA TYR A 40 -1.83 3.49 13.46
C TYR A 40 -1.36 3.44 12.00
N ARG A 41 -0.16 2.94 11.75
CA ARG A 41 0.36 2.79 10.39
C ARG A 41 -0.50 1.86 9.54
N THR A 42 -0.91 0.73 10.11
CA THR A 42 -1.77 -0.24 9.41
C THR A 42 -3.12 0.35 9.04
N LEU A 43 -3.77 1.03 9.97
CA LEU A 43 -5.11 1.57 9.76
C LEU A 43 -5.12 2.88 8.96
N SER A 44 -4.01 3.61 8.93
CA SER A 44 -3.90 4.89 8.20
C SER A 44 -3.69 4.69 6.71
N ASP A 45 -3.01 3.62 6.30
CA ASP A 45 -2.72 3.36 4.89
C ASP A 45 -3.80 2.48 4.27
N PRO A 46 -4.43 2.92 3.15
CA PRO A 46 -5.52 2.15 2.53
C PRO A 46 -5.13 0.72 2.15
N LEU A 47 -3.93 0.50 1.64
CA LEU A 47 -3.47 -0.84 1.26
C LEU A 47 -3.28 -1.73 2.49
N GLN A 48 -2.55 -1.25 3.49
CA GLN A 48 -2.30 -2.01 4.71
C GLN A 48 -3.59 -2.31 5.47
N ARG A 49 -4.51 -1.34 5.50
CA ARG A 49 -5.83 -1.53 6.12
C ARG A 49 -6.63 -2.60 5.39
N ALA A 50 -6.67 -2.58 4.06
CA ALA A 50 -7.38 -3.58 3.27
C ALA A 50 -6.78 -4.98 3.47
N GLN A 51 -5.47 -5.10 3.45
CA GLN A 51 -4.75 -6.37 3.70
C GLN A 51 -5.07 -6.90 5.11
N TYR A 52 -5.08 -6.03 6.10
CA TYR A 52 -5.42 -6.38 7.48
C TYR A 52 -6.85 -6.91 7.58
N LEU A 53 -7.82 -6.20 7.00
CA LEU A 53 -9.23 -6.62 7.03
C LEU A 53 -9.44 -7.96 6.33
N LEU A 54 -8.85 -8.16 5.17
CA LEU A 54 -8.95 -9.43 4.45
C LEU A 54 -8.35 -10.60 5.23
N ARG A 55 -7.17 -10.40 5.82
CA ARG A 55 -6.49 -11.44 6.58
C ARG A 55 -7.20 -11.77 7.89
N GLU A 56 -7.47 -10.77 8.72
CA GLU A 56 -7.97 -10.97 10.07
C GLU A 56 -9.46 -11.31 10.12
N MET A 57 -10.26 -10.76 9.22
CA MET A 57 -11.71 -10.95 9.24
C MET A 57 -12.21 -12.00 8.26
N HIS A 58 -11.44 -12.30 7.22
CA HIS A 58 -11.87 -13.18 6.13
C HIS A 58 -10.90 -14.31 5.82
N GLY A 59 -9.76 -14.37 6.50
CA GLY A 59 -8.76 -15.43 6.29
C GLY A 59 -8.08 -15.40 4.92
N ILE A 60 -8.08 -14.24 4.24
CA ILE A 60 -7.51 -14.07 2.90
C ILE A 60 -6.20 -13.28 3.02
N ASP A 61 -5.06 -13.92 2.80
CA ASP A 61 -3.77 -13.27 2.83
C ASP A 61 -3.22 -13.08 1.41
N VAL A 62 -3.38 -11.86 0.88
CA VAL A 62 -2.88 -11.50 -0.45
C VAL A 62 -1.37 -11.25 -0.48
N THR A 63 -0.71 -11.30 0.68
CA THR A 63 0.75 -11.12 0.81
C THR A 63 1.51 -12.43 1.02
N ALA A 64 0.81 -13.55 1.13
CA ALA A 64 1.42 -14.87 1.34
C ALA A 64 2.34 -15.26 0.17
N GLU A 65 3.26 -16.17 0.41
CA GLU A 65 4.23 -16.64 -0.60
C GLU A 65 3.57 -17.18 -1.87
N ASP A 66 2.40 -17.80 -1.74
CA ASP A 66 1.63 -18.34 -2.86
C ASP A 66 0.58 -17.37 -3.42
N ALA A 67 0.62 -16.11 -3.01
CA ALA A 67 -0.36 -15.11 -3.41
C ALA A 67 -0.40 -14.88 -4.93
N SER A 68 0.75 -14.93 -5.60
CA SER A 68 0.82 -14.77 -7.05
C SER A 68 0.05 -15.86 -7.82
N THR A 69 -0.10 -17.03 -7.22
CA THR A 69 -0.88 -18.14 -7.79
C THR A 69 -2.36 -18.06 -7.41
N LYS A 70 -2.66 -17.80 -6.12
CA LYS A 70 -4.03 -17.74 -5.60
C LYS A 70 -4.73 -16.44 -5.87
N HIS A 71 -3.98 -15.34 -5.94
CA HIS A 71 -4.51 -13.97 -6.05
C HIS A 71 -3.84 -13.25 -7.23
N ALA A 72 -3.93 -13.85 -8.42
CA ALA A 72 -3.38 -13.26 -9.63
C ALA A 72 -4.16 -12.00 -10.04
N LEU A 73 -3.47 -11.07 -10.71
CA LEU A 73 -4.11 -9.93 -11.36
C LEU A 73 -5.05 -10.42 -12.45
N ASP A 74 -6.15 -9.70 -12.65
CA ASP A 74 -6.98 -9.93 -13.82
C ASP A 74 -6.26 -9.52 -15.11
N ALA A 75 -6.73 -10.04 -16.26
CA ALA A 75 -6.10 -9.82 -17.56
C ALA A 75 -6.04 -8.33 -17.94
N ASN A 76 -7.10 -7.58 -17.63
CA ASN A 76 -7.16 -6.15 -17.97
C ASN A 76 -6.13 -5.34 -17.17
N THR A 77 -6.00 -5.60 -15.89
CA THR A 77 -5.01 -4.92 -15.03
C THR A 77 -3.59 -5.28 -15.46
N LEU A 78 -3.36 -6.55 -15.78
CA LEU A 78 -2.05 -6.99 -16.25
C LEU A 78 -1.66 -6.27 -17.55
N MET A 79 -2.60 -6.09 -18.48
CA MET A 79 -2.36 -5.32 -19.70
C MET A 79 -2.00 -3.86 -19.41
N GLU A 80 -2.70 -3.22 -18.46
CA GLU A 80 -2.38 -1.84 -18.04
C GLU A 80 -0.96 -1.74 -17.46
N VAL A 81 -0.56 -2.70 -16.65
CA VAL A 81 0.80 -2.75 -16.07
C VAL A 81 1.83 -2.89 -17.20
N MET A 82 1.57 -3.75 -18.16
CA MET A 82 2.46 -3.94 -19.32
C MET A 82 2.57 -2.66 -20.15
N GLU A 83 1.48 -1.96 -20.39
CA GLU A 83 1.49 -0.66 -21.09
C GLU A 83 2.33 0.37 -20.38
N VAL A 84 2.24 0.43 -19.05
CA VAL A 84 3.08 1.35 -18.26
C VAL A 84 4.56 1.00 -18.41
N GLN A 85 4.91 -0.28 -18.35
CA GLN A 85 6.29 -0.73 -18.54
C GLN A 85 6.83 -0.41 -19.93
N GLU A 86 6.03 -0.64 -20.97
CA GLU A 86 6.39 -0.29 -22.35
C GLU A 86 6.63 1.21 -22.49
N THR A 87 5.77 2.03 -21.89
CA THR A 87 5.94 3.48 -21.90
C THR A 87 7.24 3.90 -21.24
N ILE A 88 7.60 3.30 -20.11
CA ILE A 88 8.85 3.59 -19.39
C ILE A 88 10.06 3.23 -20.27
N GLU A 89 10.02 2.09 -20.96
CA GLU A 89 11.08 1.68 -21.87
C GLU A 89 11.25 2.68 -23.03
N GLU A 90 10.14 3.12 -23.64
CA GLU A 90 10.15 4.06 -24.75
C GLU A 90 10.70 5.43 -24.35
N VAL A 91 10.33 5.91 -23.15
CA VAL A 91 10.70 7.26 -22.71
C VAL A 91 12.05 7.33 -22.00
N GLY A 92 12.58 6.21 -21.54
CA GLY A 92 13.79 6.16 -20.72
C GLY A 92 15.02 6.78 -21.36
N ALA A 93 15.10 6.76 -22.70
CA ALA A 93 16.19 7.34 -23.49
C ALA A 93 15.83 8.72 -24.06
N SER A 94 14.64 9.23 -23.83
CA SER A 94 14.16 10.51 -24.37
C SER A 94 14.72 11.68 -23.55
N PRO A 95 15.06 12.83 -24.21
CA PRO A 95 15.39 14.05 -23.47
C PRO A 95 14.23 14.59 -22.62
N GLU A 96 13.01 14.19 -22.93
CA GLU A 96 11.77 14.60 -22.25
C GLU A 96 11.30 13.57 -21.21
N ALA A 97 12.12 12.59 -20.89
CA ALA A 97 11.77 11.47 -20.03
C ALA A 97 11.23 11.90 -18.66
N GLU A 98 11.83 12.90 -18.01
CA GLU A 98 11.40 13.38 -16.71
C GLU A 98 9.94 13.86 -16.72
N ALA A 99 9.56 14.65 -17.74
CA ALA A 99 8.18 15.14 -17.87
C ALA A 99 7.19 14.00 -18.11
N GLU A 100 7.57 13.03 -18.92
CA GLU A 100 6.73 11.86 -19.22
C GLU A 100 6.60 10.93 -18.00
N ILE A 101 7.67 10.75 -17.22
CA ILE A 101 7.63 10.00 -15.96
C ILE A 101 6.73 10.72 -14.94
N ASP A 102 6.79 12.04 -14.85
CA ASP A 102 5.90 12.80 -13.96
C ASP A 102 4.42 12.61 -14.37
N ALA A 103 4.13 12.57 -15.67
CA ALA A 103 2.79 12.27 -16.16
C ALA A 103 2.34 10.85 -15.76
N LEU A 104 3.23 9.87 -15.83
CA LEU A 104 2.96 8.49 -15.38
C LEU A 104 2.69 8.43 -13.88
N LYS A 105 3.41 9.21 -13.07
CA LYS A 105 3.15 9.32 -11.64
C LYS A 105 1.74 9.83 -11.36
N ASP A 106 1.31 10.86 -12.08
CA ASP A 106 -0.04 11.43 -11.94
C ASP A 106 -1.12 10.42 -12.34
N GLU A 107 -0.93 9.71 -13.44
CA GLU A 107 -1.84 8.64 -13.86
C GLU A 107 -1.92 7.52 -12.81
N ASN A 108 -0.78 7.16 -12.23
CA ASN A 108 -0.71 6.13 -11.21
C ASN A 108 -1.49 6.53 -9.95
N GLU A 109 -1.41 7.80 -9.55
CA GLU A 109 -2.19 8.35 -8.42
C GLU A 109 -3.70 8.23 -8.68
N VAL A 110 -4.15 8.47 -9.91
CA VAL A 110 -5.56 8.30 -10.30
C VAL A 110 -5.99 6.83 -10.15
N ARG A 111 -5.15 5.89 -10.60
CA ARG A 111 -5.41 4.45 -10.46
C ARG A 111 -5.50 4.04 -8.99
N ILE A 112 -4.59 4.53 -8.15
CA ILE A 112 -4.60 4.27 -6.72
C ILE A 112 -5.90 4.77 -6.08
N ARG A 113 -6.29 6.00 -6.36
CA ARG A 113 -7.56 6.56 -5.83
C ARG A 113 -8.77 5.74 -6.26
N GLY A 114 -8.80 5.32 -7.52
CA GLY A 114 -9.88 4.46 -8.03
C GLY A 114 -9.97 3.12 -7.29
N CYS A 115 -8.85 2.49 -7.02
CA CYS A 115 -8.78 1.25 -6.25
C CYS A 115 -9.24 1.44 -4.80
N VAL A 116 -8.82 2.54 -4.16
CA VAL A 116 -9.22 2.87 -2.78
C VAL A 116 -10.73 3.05 -2.68
N GLU A 117 -11.33 3.77 -3.62
CA GLU A 117 -12.78 3.95 -3.67
C GLU A 117 -13.52 2.63 -3.92
N ALA A 118 -13.02 1.82 -4.84
CA ALA A 118 -13.59 0.50 -5.15
C ALA A 118 -13.49 -0.46 -3.95
N LEU A 119 -12.37 -0.41 -3.21
CA LEU A 119 -12.19 -1.18 -1.97
C LEU A 119 -13.21 -0.78 -0.92
N ALA A 120 -13.36 0.53 -0.67
CA ALA A 120 -14.33 1.04 0.30
C ALA A 120 -15.75 0.57 -0.05
N GLY A 121 -16.14 0.70 -1.31
CA GLY A 121 -17.44 0.25 -1.79
C GLY A 121 -17.64 -1.26 -1.66
N ALA A 122 -16.62 -2.05 -1.98
CA ALA A 122 -16.68 -3.51 -1.87
C ALA A 122 -16.85 -3.97 -0.42
N PHE A 123 -16.07 -3.42 0.51
CA PHE A 123 -16.23 -3.74 1.93
C PHE A 123 -17.59 -3.30 2.46
N ASP A 124 -18.07 -2.13 2.09
CA ASP A 124 -19.38 -1.62 2.54
C ASP A 124 -20.54 -2.51 2.05
N ARG A 125 -20.41 -3.11 0.88
CA ARG A 125 -21.41 -4.03 0.33
C ARG A 125 -21.26 -5.48 0.80
N GLY A 126 -20.18 -5.80 1.50
CA GLY A 126 -19.84 -7.17 1.84
C GLY A 126 -19.34 -8.00 0.65
N ASP A 127 -18.92 -7.34 -0.41
CA ASP A 127 -18.32 -7.98 -1.59
C ASP A 127 -16.84 -8.28 -1.34
N ILE A 128 -16.57 -9.38 -0.66
CA ILE A 128 -15.20 -9.74 -0.25
C ILE A 128 -14.33 -10.14 -1.43
N GLU A 129 -14.92 -10.80 -2.43
CA GLU A 129 -14.19 -11.14 -3.66
C GLU A 129 -13.79 -9.88 -4.43
N GLY A 130 -14.68 -8.90 -4.52
CA GLY A 130 -14.34 -7.58 -5.10
C GLY A 130 -13.26 -6.87 -4.33
N ALA A 131 -13.33 -6.88 -2.99
CA ALA A 131 -12.31 -6.30 -2.13
C ALA A 131 -10.95 -6.98 -2.35
N ARG A 132 -10.92 -8.29 -2.46
CA ARG A 132 -9.70 -9.05 -2.75
C ARG A 132 -9.08 -8.62 -4.07
N ARG A 133 -9.87 -8.57 -5.15
CA ARG A 133 -9.38 -8.15 -6.47
C ARG A 133 -8.81 -6.74 -6.45
N GLU A 134 -9.52 -5.80 -5.84
CA GLU A 134 -9.06 -4.41 -5.77
C GLU A 134 -7.84 -4.25 -4.89
N CYS A 135 -7.72 -5.04 -3.84
CA CYS A 135 -6.53 -5.05 -2.98
C CYS A 135 -5.29 -5.51 -3.74
N VAL A 136 -5.41 -6.56 -4.55
CA VAL A 136 -4.32 -7.06 -5.40
C VAL A 136 -3.89 -6.00 -6.42
N LYS A 137 -4.85 -5.34 -7.06
CA LYS A 137 -4.58 -4.22 -8.00
C LYS A 137 -3.86 -3.08 -7.29
N LEU A 138 -4.35 -2.66 -6.14
CA LEU A 138 -3.78 -1.56 -5.37
C LEU A 138 -2.32 -1.84 -5.00
N ARG A 139 -2.02 -3.06 -4.64
CA ARG A 139 -0.67 -3.49 -4.32
C ARG A 139 0.28 -3.31 -5.51
N PHE A 140 -0.18 -3.67 -6.71
CA PHE A 140 0.59 -3.45 -7.94
C PHE A 140 0.80 -1.97 -8.23
N TRP A 141 -0.24 -1.16 -8.11
CA TRP A 141 -0.11 0.29 -8.38
C TRP A 141 0.79 0.98 -7.34
N TYR A 142 0.81 0.52 -6.11
CA TYR A 142 1.78 0.98 -5.10
C TYR A 142 3.21 0.64 -5.54
N SER A 143 3.42 -0.57 -6.02
CA SER A 143 4.72 -1.02 -6.52
C SER A 143 5.18 -0.20 -7.74
N VAL A 144 4.28 0.06 -8.67
CA VAL A 144 4.54 0.95 -9.82
C VAL A 144 4.91 2.35 -9.33
N GLY A 145 4.17 2.88 -8.36
CA GLY A 145 4.44 4.21 -7.78
C GLY A 145 5.82 4.31 -7.13
N GLU A 146 6.24 3.28 -6.41
CA GLU A 146 7.59 3.22 -5.85
C GLU A 146 8.65 3.18 -6.94
N GLY A 147 8.47 2.35 -7.96
CA GLY A 147 9.39 2.27 -9.09
C GLY A 147 9.52 3.59 -9.82
N LEU A 148 8.41 4.31 -10.01
CA LEU A 148 8.43 5.63 -10.65
C LEU A 148 9.13 6.67 -9.79
N ARG A 149 8.98 6.63 -8.46
CA ARG A 149 9.69 7.54 -7.55
C ARG A 149 11.20 7.31 -7.55
N GLU A 150 11.62 6.05 -7.69
CA GLU A 150 13.03 5.66 -7.71
C GLU A 150 13.66 5.78 -9.10
N TRP A 151 12.86 6.08 -10.12
CA TRP A 151 13.36 6.20 -11.48
C TRP A 151 14.39 7.32 -11.60
N GLU A 152 15.48 7.01 -12.32
CA GLU A 152 16.56 7.97 -12.62
C GLU A 152 16.69 8.14 -14.13
N PRO A 153 17.14 9.33 -14.61
CA PRO A 153 17.37 9.56 -16.02
C PRO A 153 18.28 8.48 -16.66
N GLY A 154 17.83 7.92 -17.79
CA GLY A 154 18.54 6.85 -18.47
C GLY A 154 18.06 5.44 -18.11
N SER A 155 17.25 5.29 -17.07
CA SER A 155 16.63 4.00 -16.73
C SER A 155 15.50 3.68 -17.68
N THR A 156 15.48 2.44 -18.22
CA THR A 156 14.44 1.94 -19.11
C THR A 156 13.49 0.97 -18.42
N GLU A 157 13.75 0.67 -17.14
CA GLU A 157 12.96 -0.27 -16.37
C GLU A 157 12.71 0.26 -14.97
N ILE A 158 11.59 -0.14 -14.39
CA ILE A 158 11.33 0.03 -12.97
C ILE A 158 11.23 -1.34 -12.31
N ARG A 159 11.64 -1.41 -11.05
CA ARG A 159 11.54 -2.64 -10.27
C ARG A 159 10.14 -2.76 -9.68
N LEU A 160 9.44 -3.82 -10.06
CA LEU A 160 8.12 -4.15 -9.52
C LEU A 160 8.22 -5.29 -8.52
N VAL A 161 7.45 -5.17 -7.43
CA VAL A 161 7.29 -6.25 -6.47
C VAL A 161 6.10 -7.11 -6.92
N HIS A 162 6.38 -8.33 -7.34
CA HIS A 162 5.37 -9.27 -7.80
C HIS A 162 4.85 -10.11 -6.63
N GLY A 163 3.75 -9.66 -6.02
CA GLY A 163 2.94 -10.52 -5.17
C GLY A 163 3.55 -11.09 -3.88
N SER A 164 4.78 -10.84 -3.62
CA SER A 164 5.46 -11.37 -2.43
C SER A 164 5.78 -10.31 -1.41
#